data_3dc0344cbc1dc473ffa9b9fab570deb1
#
_entry.id   3dc0344cbc1dc473ffa9b9fab570deb1
#
_cell.length_a   1.000
_cell.length_b   1.000
_cell.length_c   1.000
_cell.angle_alpha   90.00
_cell.angle_beta   90.00
_cell.angle_gamma   90.00
#
_symmetry.space_group_name_H-M   'P 1'
#
loop_
_entity.id
_entity.type
_entity.pdbx_description
1 polymer ?
#
loop_
_entity_poly.entity_id
_entity_poly.type
_entity_poly.pdbx_seq_one_letter_code
_entity_poly.pdbx_strand_id
1 'polypeptide(L)'
;MLVSVLGDSISTYEGYIPPNYKVYYDGDRQKINGLTSVYDTWWAKVNQYLKAYLCVNNSFSGSKVSGEFPSASSEKRASALHKMEHYPDVILVYMGTNDFGFGVPLETFAKDYRKMLERLRENYPSARILCATIARSYIQGKPDWKYPEIYGGTALEEYNQVIREAVNERDDIVLMDLPEEEIHYETLDGTHPTRRGHEELAQMWIGCLEKM
;
A
#
# COMPACT_ATOMS: atom_id res chain seq x y z
N MET A 1 8.18 -18.82 3.86
CA MET A 1 8.32 -17.52 3.18
C MET A 1 7.87 -16.41 4.13
N LEU A 2 8.65 -15.34 4.25
CA LEU A 2 8.35 -14.17 5.08
C LEU A 2 7.96 -12.99 4.18
N VAL A 3 6.90 -12.28 4.54
CA VAL A 3 6.39 -11.12 3.80
C VAL A 3 6.40 -9.90 4.72
N SER A 4 6.91 -8.77 4.22
CA SER A 4 6.75 -7.48 4.88
C SER A 4 5.89 -6.53 4.06
N VAL A 5 5.25 -5.60 4.74
CA VAL A 5 4.35 -4.62 4.14
C VAL A 5 4.88 -3.21 4.40
N LEU A 6 5.02 -2.40 3.37
CA LEU A 6 5.25 -0.96 3.44
C LEU A 6 3.98 -0.26 2.94
N GLY A 7 3.25 0.37 3.86
CA GLY A 7 1.94 0.93 3.58
C GLY A 7 1.59 2.18 4.36
N ASP A 8 0.42 2.71 4.09
CA ASP A 8 -0.20 3.84 4.79
C ASP A 8 -1.36 3.39 5.69
N SER A 9 -2.40 4.25 5.87
CA SER A 9 -3.57 3.95 6.69
C SER A 9 -4.36 2.72 6.22
N ILE A 10 -4.41 2.47 4.91
CA ILE A 10 -5.13 1.34 4.29
C ILE A 10 -4.55 -0.01 4.73
N SER A 11 -3.29 -0.03 5.12
CA SER A 11 -2.55 -1.23 5.49
C SER A 11 -2.31 -1.40 6.99
N THR A 12 -2.69 -0.40 7.81
CA THR A 12 -2.53 -0.50 9.27
C THR A 12 -3.54 -1.46 9.90
N TYR A 13 -3.15 -2.07 11.02
CA TYR A 13 -4.05 -2.82 11.91
C TYR A 13 -3.45 -2.80 13.32
N GLU A 14 -4.26 -2.49 14.32
CA GLU A 14 -3.81 -2.37 15.72
C GLU A 14 -3.16 -3.68 16.20
N GLY A 15 -1.99 -3.55 16.85
CA GLY A 15 -1.19 -4.69 17.30
C GLY A 15 -0.29 -5.34 16.24
N TYR A 16 -0.38 -4.92 14.96
CA TYR A 16 0.41 -5.49 13.85
C TYR A 16 1.34 -4.49 13.16
N ILE A 17 1.40 -3.25 13.65
CA ILE A 17 2.35 -2.22 13.19
C ILE A 17 3.33 -1.89 14.32
N PRO A 18 4.47 -1.22 14.05
CA PRO A 18 5.42 -0.85 15.09
C PRO A 18 4.76 -0.03 16.21
N PRO A 19 5.18 -0.22 17.46
CA PRO A 19 4.73 0.60 18.59
C PRO A 19 4.92 2.09 18.30
N ASN A 20 3.98 2.92 18.70
CA ASN A 20 3.96 4.38 18.48
C ASN A 20 3.75 4.84 17.02
N TYR A 21 3.51 3.92 16.08
CA TYR A 21 3.04 4.30 14.75
C TYR A 21 1.54 4.62 14.80
N LYS A 22 1.14 5.60 14.00
CA LYS A 22 -0.28 5.97 13.88
C LYS A 22 -1.03 4.85 13.17
N VAL A 23 -2.07 4.33 13.82
CA VAL A 23 -2.98 3.32 13.28
C VAL A 23 -4.27 3.96 12.78
N TYR A 24 -4.86 3.43 11.73
CA TYR A 24 -6.23 3.75 11.32
C TYR A 24 -7.21 2.71 11.83
N TYR A 25 -6.95 1.42 11.59
CA TYR A 25 -7.80 0.33 12.06
C TYR A 25 -7.49 -0.02 13.53
N ASP A 26 -7.80 0.92 14.44
CA ASP A 26 -7.92 0.69 15.87
C ASP A 26 -9.22 -0.07 16.20
N GLY A 27 -9.44 -0.43 17.45
CA GLY A 27 -10.59 -1.24 17.85
C GLY A 27 -11.95 -0.69 17.44
N ASP A 28 -12.13 0.63 17.38
CA ASP A 28 -13.39 1.26 16.96
C ASP A 28 -13.52 1.30 15.43
N ARG A 29 -12.45 1.65 14.73
CA ARG A 29 -12.43 1.66 13.25
C ARG A 29 -12.56 0.26 12.66
N GLN A 30 -12.00 -0.75 13.31
CA GLN A 30 -12.23 -2.16 12.93
C GLN A 30 -13.72 -2.48 12.94
N LYS A 31 -14.43 -2.19 14.02
CA LYS A 31 -15.88 -2.42 14.15
C LYS A 31 -16.68 -1.65 13.10
N ILE A 32 -16.40 -0.36 12.92
CA ILE A 32 -17.09 0.51 11.95
C ILE A 32 -16.94 -0.05 10.53
N ASN A 33 -15.74 -0.50 10.15
CA ASN A 33 -15.46 -1.04 8.83
C ASN A 33 -15.76 -2.55 8.71
N GLY A 34 -16.30 -3.17 9.76
CA GLY A 34 -16.70 -4.58 9.77
C GLY A 34 -15.57 -5.59 9.84
N LEU A 35 -14.35 -5.16 10.21
CA LEU A 35 -13.22 -6.08 10.38
C LEU A 35 -13.36 -6.81 11.72
N THR A 36 -13.23 -8.13 11.70
CA THR A 36 -13.33 -9.00 12.87
C THR A 36 -11.98 -9.55 13.31
N SER A 37 -11.02 -9.54 12.42
CA SER A 37 -9.65 -9.99 12.69
C SER A 37 -8.66 -9.39 11.70
N VAL A 38 -7.37 -9.52 11.98
CA VAL A 38 -6.29 -9.14 11.06
C VAL A 38 -6.38 -9.87 9.71
N TYR A 39 -6.95 -11.08 9.70
CA TYR A 39 -7.12 -11.88 8.48
C TYR A 39 -8.14 -11.28 7.50
N ASP A 40 -8.92 -10.29 7.93
CA ASP A 40 -9.80 -9.53 7.04
C ASP A 40 -9.04 -8.48 6.21
N THR A 41 -7.79 -8.14 6.56
CA THR A 41 -7.00 -7.15 5.83
C THR A 41 -6.49 -7.68 4.48
N TRP A 42 -6.35 -6.78 3.49
CA TRP A 42 -5.90 -7.13 2.15
C TRP A 42 -4.55 -7.86 2.16
N TRP A 43 -3.58 -7.36 2.92
CA TRP A 43 -2.24 -7.95 2.97
C TRP A 43 -2.21 -9.30 3.68
N ALA A 44 -3.05 -9.53 4.69
CA ALA A 44 -3.14 -10.84 5.32
C ALA A 44 -3.73 -11.89 4.37
N LYS A 45 -4.70 -11.49 3.53
CA LYS A 45 -5.27 -12.36 2.49
C LYS A 45 -4.24 -12.67 1.38
N VAL A 46 -3.46 -11.67 0.95
CA VAL A 46 -2.33 -11.88 0.03
C VAL A 46 -1.30 -12.82 0.65
N ASN A 47 -0.97 -12.68 1.94
CA ASN A 47 -0.07 -13.59 2.65
C ASN A 47 -0.62 -15.02 2.69
N GLN A 48 -1.93 -15.20 2.90
CA GLN A 48 -2.56 -16.52 2.84
C GLN A 48 -2.45 -17.16 1.45
N TYR A 49 -2.72 -16.39 0.40
CA TYR A 49 -2.55 -16.84 -0.99
C TYR A 49 -1.10 -17.30 -1.25
N LEU A 50 -0.13 -16.51 -0.84
CA LEU A 50 1.30 -16.80 -0.97
C LEU A 50 1.79 -17.92 -0.02
N LYS A 51 0.95 -18.42 0.89
CA LYS A 51 1.32 -19.35 1.97
C LYS A 51 2.49 -18.82 2.81
N ALA A 52 2.46 -17.55 3.14
CA ALA A 52 3.51 -16.81 3.80
C ALA A 52 3.12 -16.34 5.20
N TYR A 53 4.12 -16.03 6.00
CA TYR A 53 3.97 -15.42 7.33
C TYR A 53 4.38 -13.95 7.29
N LEU A 54 3.70 -13.12 8.07
CA LEU A 54 4.08 -11.72 8.24
C LEU A 54 5.43 -11.63 8.97
N CYS A 55 6.41 -10.95 8.34
CA CYS A 55 7.65 -10.55 8.99
C CYS A 55 7.43 -9.23 9.75
N VAL A 56 7.14 -8.15 9.00
CA VAL A 56 6.85 -6.82 9.55
C VAL A 56 5.77 -6.14 8.71
N ASN A 57 4.76 -5.58 9.36
CA ASN A 57 3.90 -4.58 8.73
C ASN A 57 4.38 -3.19 9.17
N ASN A 58 5.14 -2.52 8.32
CA ASN A 58 5.65 -1.17 8.55
C ASN A 58 4.72 -0.13 7.90
N SER A 59 3.43 -0.16 8.27
CA SER A 59 2.45 0.81 7.80
C SER A 59 2.24 1.93 8.81
N PHE A 60 2.00 3.15 8.32
CA PHE A 60 1.80 4.34 9.15
C PHE A 60 0.64 5.17 8.60
N SER A 61 -0.42 5.35 9.40
CA SER A 61 -1.63 6.07 8.97
C SER A 61 -1.34 7.52 8.60
N GLY A 62 -1.75 7.92 7.38
CA GLY A 62 -1.54 9.25 6.82
C GLY A 62 -0.14 9.48 6.24
N SER A 63 0.71 8.44 6.17
CA SER A 63 2.04 8.60 5.57
C SER A 63 1.97 8.69 4.05
N LYS A 64 2.84 9.51 3.50
CA LYS A 64 3.11 9.67 2.07
C LYS A 64 4.35 8.86 1.68
N VAL A 65 4.61 8.77 0.39
CA VAL A 65 5.93 8.42 -0.13
C VAL A 65 6.89 9.59 0.09
N SER A 66 6.40 10.78 -0.19
CA SER A 66 7.19 12.02 -0.25
C SER A 66 7.47 12.63 1.13
N GLY A 67 8.69 13.14 1.29
CA GLY A 67 9.11 13.93 2.46
C GLY A 67 9.93 13.15 3.48
N GLU A 68 9.98 13.71 4.70
CA GLU A 68 10.69 13.13 5.83
C GLU A 68 9.82 12.10 6.59
N PHE A 69 10.39 11.44 7.60
CA PHE A 69 9.61 10.53 8.45
C PHE A 69 8.28 11.17 8.91
N PRO A 70 7.15 10.50 8.81
CA PRO A 70 6.95 9.06 8.56
C PRO A 70 6.79 8.65 7.09
N SER A 71 7.36 9.37 6.11
CA SER A 71 7.25 9.01 4.70
C SER A 71 7.89 7.65 4.40
N ALA A 72 7.38 6.96 3.38
CA ALA A 72 7.89 5.67 2.96
C ALA A 72 9.31 5.76 2.36
N SER A 73 9.65 6.91 1.76
CA SER A 73 11.00 7.17 1.25
C SER A 73 12.04 7.47 2.32
N SER A 74 11.64 7.67 3.60
CA SER A 74 12.59 7.90 4.68
C SER A 74 13.41 6.64 4.98
N GLU A 75 14.68 6.81 5.35
CA GLU A 75 15.56 5.71 5.73
C GLU A 75 14.97 4.88 6.87
N LYS A 76 14.42 5.54 7.87
CA LYS A 76 13.80 4.89 9.04
C LYS A 76 12.66 3.93 8.66
N ARG A 77 11.89 4.23 7.61
CA ARG A 77 10.83 3.35 7.13
C ARG A 77 11.36 2.27 6.20
N ALA A 78 12.20 2.66 5.24
CA ALA A 78 12.75 1.76 4.25
C ALA A 78 13.66 0.67 4.84
N SER A 79 14.39 0.94 5.94
CA SER A 79 15.26 -0.04 6.61
C SER A 79 14.54 -0.90 7.66
N ALA A 80 13.30 -0.62 8.02
CA ALA A 80 12.61 -1.27 9.14
C ALA A 80 11.57 -2.31 8.71
N LEU A 81 11.90 -3.13 7.69
CA LEU A 81 11.04 -4.20 7.16
C LEU A 81 11.54 -5.61 7.52
N HIS A 82 12.47 -5.71 8.45
CA HIS A 82 12.96 -6.99 9.00
C HIS A 82 12.80 -7.03 10.52
N LYS A 83 12.83 -8.20 11.09
CA LYS A 83 12.74 -8.40 12.55
C LYS A 83 13.94 -9.21 13.03
N MET A 84 14.86 -8.56 13.75
CA MET A 84 16.15 -9.15 14.13
C MET A 84 16.87 -9.73 12.89
N GLU A 85 17.25 -11.00 12.89
CA GLU A 85 17.92 -11.69 11.78
C GLU A 85 16.94 -12.25 10.72
N HIS A 86 15.63 -11.98 10.84
CA HIS A 86 14.61 -12.45 9.90
C HIS A 86 14.30 -11.38 8.87
N TYR A 87 14.83 -11.55 7.68
CA TYR A 87 14.59 -10.68 6.53
C TYR A 87 13.40 -11.19 5.71
N PRO A 88 12.62 -10.31 5.07
CA PRO A 88 11.52 -10.72 4.22
C PRO A 88 12.03 -11.35 2.91
N ASP A 89 11.35 -12.39 2.45
CA ASP A 89 11.48 -12.92 1.10
C ASP A 89 10.75 -12.04 0.07
N VAL A 90 9.64 -11.40 0.53
CA VAL A 90 8.80 -10.53 -0.30
C VAL A 90 8.45 -9.25 0.47
N ILE A 91 8.46 -8.12 -0.21
CA ILE A 91 8.00 -6.84 0.30
C ILE A 91 6.82 -6.37 -0.56
N LEU A 92 5.66 -6.16 0.06
CA LEU A 92 4.49 -5.57 -0.56
C LEU A 92 4.50 -4.06 -0.29
N VAL A 93 4.55 -3.25 -1.35
CA VAL A 93 4.51 -1.78 -1.27
C VAL A 93 3.17 -1.29 -1.82
N TYR A 94 2.34 -0.71 -0.94
CA TYR A 94 1.10 -0.05 -1.32
C TYR A 94 1.07 1.36 -0.75
N MET A 95 1.54 2.30 -1.56
CA MET A 95 1.82 3.68 -1.17
C MET A 95 1.52 4.65 -2.33
N GLY A 96 1.17 5.88 -2.00
CA GLY A 96 0.89 6.95 -2.96
C GLY A 96 -0.50 7.58 -2.79
N THR A 97 -1.44 6.88 -2.16
CA THR A 97 -2.81 7.39 -1.93
C THR A 97 -2.81 8.74 -1.21
N ASN A 98 -1.95 8.93 -0.21
CA ASN A 98 -1.83 10.21 0.49
C ASN A 98 -1.08 11.27 -0.32
N ASP A 99 -0.12 10.89 -1.17
CA ASP A 99 0.53 11.84 -2.08
C ASP A 99 -0.49 12.43 -3.05
N PHE A 100 -1.32 11.60 -3.67
CA PHE A 100 -2.46 12.02 -4.49
C PHE A 100 -3.44 12.87 -3.69
N GLY A 101 -3.92 12.38 -2.54
CA GLY A 101 -4.92 13.04 -1.71
C GLY A 101 -4.47 14.38 -1.09
N PHE A 102 -3.16 14.65 -1.00
CA PHE A 102 -2.61 15.93 -0.57
C PHE A 102 -2.08 16.79 -1.73
N GLY A 103 -2.22 16.33 -2.98
CA GLY A 103 -1.75 17.06 -4.16
C GLY A 103 -0.23 17.30 -4.15
N VAL A 104 0.55 16.30 -3.75
CA VAL A 104 2.02 16.39 -3.80
C VAL A 104 2.46 16.59 -5.25
N PRO A 105 3.31 17.58 -5.58
CA PRO A 105 3.78 17.77 -6.95
C PRO A 105 4.40 16.48 -7.52
N LEU A 106 4.03 16.12 -8.77
CA LEU A 106 4.48 14.89 -9.42
C LEU A 106 6.00 14.72 -9.44
N GLU A 107 6.74 15.81 -9.66
CA GLU A 107 8.21 15.80 -9.65
C GLU A 107 8.74 15.34 -8.27
N THR A 108 8.14 15.86 -7.19
CA THR A 108 8.51 15.49 -5.82
C THR A 108 8.14 14.03 -5.54
N PHE A 109 6.94 13.61 -5.94
CA PHE A 109 6.49 12.24 -5.80
C PHE A 109 7.39 11.28 -6.58
N ALA A 110 7.69 11.57 -7.83
CA ALA A 110 8.54 10.76 -8.69
C ALA A 110 9.96 10.59 -8.11
N LYS A 111 10.56 11.69 -7.66
CA LYS A 111 11.87 11.68 -7.02
C LYS A 111 11.88 10.80 -5.76
N ASP A 112 10.91 11.01 -4.87
CA ASP A 112 10.86 10.31 -3.60
C ASP A 112 10.41 8.85 -3.76
N TYR A 113 9.61 8.52 -4.78
CA TYR A 113 9.25 7.14 -5.11
C TYR A 113 10.49 6.35 -5.55
N ARG A 114 11.31 6.90 -6.45
CA ARG A 114 12.60 6.28 -6.87
C ARG A 114 13.56 6.10 -5.69
N LYS A 115 13.67 7.12 -4.84
CA LYS A 115 14.46 7.06 -3.62
C LYS A 115 13.98 5.97 -2.65
N MET A 116 12.68 5.78 -2.52
CA MET A 116 12.11 4.66 -1.75
C MET A 116 12.54 3.31 -2.32
N LEU A 117 12.41 3.12 -3.64
CA LEU A 117 12.80 1.88 -4.31
C LEU A 117 14.29 1.57 -4.16
N GLU A 118 15.15 2.59 -4.32
CA GLU A 118 16.59 2.47 -4.13
C GLU A 118 16.92 1.99 -2.72
N ARG A 119 16.40 2.66 -1.70
CA ARG A 119 16.61 2.29 -0.31
C ARG A 119 16.08 0.89 0.05
N LEU A 120 14.91 0.53 -0.47
CA LEU A 120 14.38 -0.82 -0.29
C LEU A 120 15.33 -1.87 -0.88
N ARG A 121 15.88 -1.63 -2.04
CA ARG A 121 16.82 -2.57 -2.68
C ARG A 121 18.16 -2.63 -1.94
N GLU A 122 18.68 -1.50 -1.49
CA GLU A 122 19.90 -1.45 -0.68
C GLU A 122 19.76 -2.23 0.62
N ASN A 123 18.64 -2.04 1.34
CA ASN A 123 18.40 -2.70 2.63
C ASN A 123 17.98 -4.18 2.47
N TYR A 124 17.35 -4.55 1.35
CA TYR A 124 16.79 -5.89 1.11
C TYR A 124 17.19 -6.44 -0.26
N PRO A 125 18.50 -6.70 -0.49
CA PRO A 125 19.01 -7.07 -1.82
C PRO A 125 18.44 -8.38 -2.36
N SER A 126 18.00 -9.29 -1.48
CA SER A 126 17.47 -10.60 -1.85
C SER A 126 15.93 -10.68 -1.86
N ALA A 127 15.24 -9.64 -1.38
CA ALA A 127 13.78 -9.66 -1.34
C ALA A 127 13.17 -9.39 -2.72
N ARG A 128 12.07 -10.07 -3.03
CA ARG A 128 11.21 -9.70 -4.15
C ARG A 128 10.35 -8.51 -3.73
N ILE A 129 10.52 -7.37 -4.39
CA ILE A 129 9.77 -6.14 -4.09
C ILE A 129 8.63 -6.02 -5.08
N LEU A 130 7.40 -5.96 -4.57
CA LEU A 130 6.17 -5.84 -5.35
C LEU A 130 5.54 -4.49 -5.06
N CYS A 131 5.46 -3.61 -6.07
CA CYS A 131 4.93 -2.25 -5.92
C CYS A 131 3.63 -2.08 -6.68
N ALA A 132 2.56 -1.70 -5.98
CA ALA A 132 1.26 -1.54 -6.60
C ALA A 132 0.96 -0.09 -6.99
N THR A 133 0.21 0.07 -8.09
CA THR A 133 -0.49 1.31 -8.45
C THR A 133 -1.60 1.60 -7.44
N ILE A 134 -2.07 2.85 -7.40
CA ILE A 134 -3.15 3.29 -6.50
C ILE A 134 -4.49 2.84 -7.10
N ALA A 135 -5.23 2.03 -6.37
CA ALA A 135 -6.56 1.57 -6.78
C ALA A 135 -7.64 2.61 -6.45
N ARG A 136 -8.71 2.63 -7.25
CA ARG A 136 -9.91 3.42 -6.98
C ARG A 136 -10.82 2.72 -5.97
N SER A 137 -11.65 3.51 -5.30
CA SER A 137 -12.63 3.03 -4.34
C SER A 137 -14.06 3.46 -4.72
N TYR A 138 -15.04 2.91 -4.02
CA TYR A 138 -16.41 3.41 -4.02
C TYR A 138 -16.93 3.52 -2.58
N ILE A 139 -17.98 4.33 -2.37
CA ILE A 139 -18.62 4.46 -1.05
C ILE A 139 -19.87 3.59 -1.00
N GLN A 140 -19.92 2.69 -0.01
CA GLN A 140 -21.07 1.83 0.23
C GLN A 140 -22.38 2.65 0.36
N GLY A 141 -23.40 2.24 -0.39
CA GLY A 141 -24.71 2.90 -0.38
C GLY A 141 -24.76 4.28 -1.07
N LYS A 142 -23.70 4.70 -1.76
CA LYS A 142 -23.64 5.95 -2.52
C LYS A 142 -23.26 5.69 -3.99
N PRO A 143 -24.17 5.15 -4.83
CA PRO A 143 -23.84 4.75 -6.20
C PRO A 143 -23.43 5.93 -7.10
N ASP A 144 -23.89 7.15 -6.79
CA ASP A 144 -23.55 8.36 -7.55
C ASP A 144 -22.20 8.97 -7.17
N TRP A 145 -21.58 8.51 -6.08
CA TRP A 145 -20.25 8.98 -5.70
C TRP A 145 -19.20 8.42 -6.64
N LYS A 146 -18.33 9.29 -7.12
CA LYS A 146 -17.20 8.94 -7.97
C LYS A 146 -15.90 9.16 -7.21
N TYR A 147 -14.96 8.24 -7.36
CA TYR A 147 -13.60 8.45 -6.90
C TYR A 147 -13.05 9.71 -7.58
N PRO A 148 -12.41 10.63 -6.84
CA PRO A 148 -11.85 11.83 -7.45
C PRO A 148 -10.74 11.47 -8.44
N GLU A 149 -10.99 11.77 -9.73
CA GLU A 149 -9.99 11.53 -10.79
C GLU A 149 -8.86 12.55 -10.75
N ILE A 150 -9.12 13.74 -10.20
CA ILE A 150 -8.17 14.85 -10.08
C ILE A 150 -8.19 15.37 -8.66
N TYR A 151 -7.01 15.49 -8.04
CA TYR A 151 -6.86 16.11 -6.74
C TYR A 151 -5.66 17.08 -6.78
N GLY A 152 -5.83 18.30 -6.22
CA GLY A 152 -4.78 19.30 -6.27
C GLY A 152 -4.35 19.73 -7.68
N GLY A 153 -5.21 19.50 -8.69
CA GLY A 153 -4.92 19.83 -10.09
C GLY A 153 -4.21 18.73 -10.89
N THR A 154 -3.92 17.58 -10.26
CA THR A 154 -3.19 16.46 -10.88
C THR A 154 -4.08 15.21 -10.89
N ALA A 155 -4.09 14.48 -12.01
CA ALA A 155 -4.89 13.28 -12.15
C ALA A 155 -4.27 12.08 -11.40
N LEU A 156 -5.12 11.16 -10.89
CA LEU A 156 -4.68 9.91 -10.29
C LEU A 156 -3.79 9.10 -11.24
N GLU A 157 -4.17 9.08 -12.52
CA GLU A 157 -3.43 8.38 -13.55
C GLU A 157 -1.99 8.89 -13.71
N GLU A 158 -1.75 10.18 -13.50
CA GLU A 158 -0.39 10.74 -13.55
C GLU A 158 0.47 10.21 -12.39
N TYR A 159 -0.12 10.01 -11.19
CA TYR A 159 0.59 9.34 -10.08
C TYR A 159 0.85 7.87 -10.38
N ASN A 160 -0.13 7.16 -10.92
CA ASN A 160 0.02 5.77 -11.32
C ASN A 160 1.06 5.61 -12.45
N GLN A 161 1.10 6.54 -13.39
CA GLN A 161 2.13 6.57 -14.42
C GLN A 161 3.54 6.74 -13.84
N VAL A 162 3.71 7.62 -12.84
CA VAL A 162 5.00 7.75 -12.11
C VAL A 162 5.39 6.43 -11.44
N ILE A 163 4.44 5.72 -10.83
CA ILE A 163 4.72 4.40 -10.21
C ILE A 163 5.18 3.40 -11.27
N ARG A 164 4.45 3.30 -12.40
CA ARG A 164 4.80 2.40 -13.52
C ARG A 164 6.20 2.70 -14.06
N GLU A 165 6.50 3.96 -14.31
CA GLU A 165 7.81 4.38 -14.81
C GLU A 165 8.93 4.05 -13.82
N ALA A 166 8.78 4.44 -12.55
CA ALA A 166 9.80 4.20 -11.53
C ALA A 166 10.08 2.71 -11.31
N VAL A 167 9.06 1.86 -11.42
CA VAL A 167 9.23 0.40 -11.30
C VAL A 167 9.84 -0.18 -12.59
N ASN A 168 9.36 0.24 -13.77
CA ASN A 168 9.85 -0.28 -15.05
C ASN A 168 11.30 0.16 -15.39
N GLU A 169 11.84 1.17 -14.73
CA GLU A 169 13.26 1.52 -14.79
C GLU A 169 14.16 0.46 -14.12
N ARG A 170 13.57 -0.56 -13.47
CA ARG A 170 14.27 -1.54 -12.63
C ARG A 170 13.83 -2.97 -12.96
N ASP A 171 14.75 -3.78 -13.41
CA ASP A 171 14.50 -5.21 -13.71
C ASP A 171 14.31 -6.08 -12.45
N ASP A 172 14.65 -5.54 -11.29
CA ASP A 172 14.69 -6.24 -10.00
C ASP A 172 13.48 -5.96 -9.09
N ILE A 173 12.53 -5.14 -9.56
CA ILE A 173 11.28 -4.78 -8.85
C ILE A 173 10.09 -5.12 -9.76
N VAL A 174 9.00 -5.55 -9.16
CA VAL A 174 7.82 -6.00 -9.90
C VAL A 174 6.68 -5.02 -9.74
N LEU A 175 6.10 -4.61 -10.86
CA LEU A 175 4.89 -3.82 -10.90
C LEU A 175 3.66 -4.70 -10.65
N MET A 176 2.84 -4.31 -9.70
CA MET A 176 1.49 -4.80 -9.48
C MET A 176 0.52 -3.75 -10.03
N ASP A 177 0.30 -3.77 -11.33
CA ASP A 177 -0.58 -2.81 -12.00
C ASP A 177 -2.04 -3.19 -11.72
N LEU A 178 -2.61 -2.58 -10.67
CA LEU A 178 -3.96 -2.91 -10.22
C LEU A 178 -4.97 -2.45 -11.26
N PRO A 179 -6.04 -3.24 -11.53
CA PRO A 179 -7.04 -2.89 -12.53
C PRO A 179 -7.78 -1.61 -12.13
N GLU A 180 -7.73 -0.59 -12.98
CA GLU A 180 -8.27 0.73 -12.66
C GLU A 180 -9.74 0.89 -13.07
N GLU A 181 -10.17 0.20 -14.13
CA GLU A 181 -11.48 0.45 -14.75
C GLU A 181 -12.58 -0.52 -14.29
N GLU A 182 -12.22 -1.75 -13.91
CA GLU A 182 -13.22 -2.81 -13.73
C GLU A 182 -13.53 -3.12 -12.26
N ILE A 183 -12.58 -2.92 -11.35
CA ILE A 183 -12.72 -3.28 -9.94
C ILE A 183 -12.32 -2.12 -9.05
N HIS A 184 -13.26 -1.66 -8.24
CA HIS A 184 -13.03 -0.69 -7.18
C HIS A 184 -13.28 -1.36 -5.83
N TYR A 185 -12.58 -0.91 -4.78
CA TYR A 185 -12.80 -1.47 -3.45
C TYR A 185 -13.79 -0.64 -2.61
N GLU A 186 -14.60 -1.33 -1.81
CA GLU A 186 -15.63 -0.73 -0.96
C GLU A 186 -15.04 0.05 0.21
N THR A 187 -15.60 1.23 0.48
CA THR A 187 -15.27 2.09 1.61
C THR A 187 -16.53 2.67 2.26
N LEU A 188 -16.37 3.30 3.42
CA LEU A 188 -17.40 4.16 4.03
C LEU A 188 -17.09 5.64 3.85
N ASP A 189 -15.83 6.01 3.65
CA ASP A 189 -15.32 7.39 3.63
C ASP A 189 -14.64 7.79 2.31
N GLY A 190 -14.59 6.88 1.34
CA GLY A 190 -13.96 7.11 0.04
C GLY A 190 -12.48 6.74 -0.01
N THR A 191 -11.89 6.28 1.11
CA THR A 191 -10.44 5.96 1.17
C THR A 191 -10.16 4.63 1.84
N HIS A 192 -10.78 4.38 2.99
CA HIS A 192 -10.41 3.24 3.82
C HIS A 192 -11.32 2.04 3.58
N PRO A 193 -10.77 0.89 3.18
CA PRO A 193 -11.54 -0.31 2.88
C PRO A 193 -12.41 -0.76 4.06
N THR A 194 -13.65 -1.14 3.75
CA THR A 194 -14.43 -2.02 4.62
C THR A 194 -13.85 -3.44 4.58
N ARG A 195 -14.41 -4.36 5.37
CA ARG A 195 -14.05 -5.79 5.26
C ARG A 195 -14.17 -6.30 3.82
N ARG A 196 -15.26 -5.91 3.12
CA ARG A 196 -15.45 -6.25 1.71
C ARG A 196 -14.41 -5.55 0.83
N GLY A 197 -14.15 -4.27 1.07
CA GLY A 197 -13.12 -3.54 0.33
C GLY A 197 -11.73 -4.12 0.47
N HIS A 198 -11.38 -4.64 1.65
CA HIS A 198 -10.13 -5.39 1.84
C HIS A 198 -10.09 -6.69 1.02
N GLU A 199 -11.21 -7.41 0.91
CA GLU A 199 -11.32 -8.58 0.04
C GLU A 199 -11.11 -8.20 -1.44
N GLU A 200 -11.81 -7.15 -1.90
CA GLU A 200 -11.71 -6.66 -3.27
C GLU A 200 -10.28 -6.18 -3.60
N LEU A 201 -9.64 -5.45 -2.69
CA LEU A 201 -8.24 -5.03 -2.85
C LEU A 201 -7.28 -6.23 -2.88
N ALA A 202 -7.50 -7.24 -2.03
CA ALA A 202 -6.70 -8.45 -2.05
C ALA A 202 -6.86 -9.21 -3.37
N GLN A 203 -8.07 -9.28 -3.93
CA GLN A 203 -8.33 -9.92 -5.22
C GLN A 203 -7.60 -9.22 -6.37
N MET A 204 -7.52 -7.87 -6.36
CA MET A 204 -6.72 -7.13 -7.33
C MET A 204 -5.24 -7.54 -7.27
N TRP A 205 -4.66 -7.59 -6.06
CA TRP A 205 -3.29 -8.03 -5.85
C TRP A 205 -3.05 -9.47 -6.31
N ILE A 206 -3.95 -10.39 -5.94
CA ILE A 206 -3.87 -11.81 -6.31
C ILE A 206 -3.98 -11.97 -7.84
N GLY A 207 -4.91 -11.24 -8.47
CA GLY A 207 -5.05 -11.25 -9.92
C GLY A 207 -3.80 -10.78 -10.67
N CYS A 208 -3.01 -9.85 -10.10
CA CYS A 208 -1.69 -9.48 -10.64
C CYS A 208 -0.67 -10.60 -10.42
N LEU A 209 -0.66 -11.24 -9.24
CA LEU A 209 0.25 -12.35 -8.95
C LEU A 209 0.02 -13.57 -9.86
N GLU A 210 -1.21 -13.84 -10.25
CA GLU A 210 -1.58 -14.97 -11.14
C GLU A 210 -1.11 -14.78 -12.59
N LYS A 211 -0.82 -13.54 -12.99
CA LYS A 211 -0.34 -13.19 -14.34
C LYS A 211 1.19 -13.24 -14.47
N MET A 212 1.89 -13.51 -13.38
CA MET A 212 3.36 -13.55 -13.31
C MET A 212 3.89 -14.96 -13.45
#